data_37a446909b8fdf38c7e6ece4215c5f8e
#
_entry.id   37a446909b8fdf38c7e6ece4215c5f8e
#
_cell.length_a   1.000
_cell.length_b   1.000
_cell.length_c   1.000
_cell.angle_alpha   90.00
_cell.angle_beta   90.00
_cell.angle_gamma   90.00
#
_symmetry.space_group_name_H-M   'P 1'
#
loop_
_entity.id
_entity.type
_entity.pdbx_description
1 polymer ?
#
loop_
_entity_poly.entity_id
_entity_poly.type
_entity_poly.pdbx_seq_one_letter_code
_entity_poly.pdbx_strand_id
1 'polypeptide(L)'
;MNLVQITDLKGKRCVGLVAADRIVLLKKAATTLDLARMALKEGVKLSAMASSLATSVTEDYAAALKEKRVLTPVDHPDPAHCIITGTGLTHLGSAAARDGMHKKLSGAKEDLTDSLKMFKMGLEGGRPKSKSEAGVQPEWFYKGDGSWLVGPGKPLPMPAFALDGGEEPEL
;
A
#
# COMPACT_ATOMS: atom_id res chain seq x y z
N MET A 1 8.05 -10.25 7.24
CA MET A 1 6.91 -10.21 8.18
C MET A 1 5.73 -9.65 7.43
N ASN A 2 4.61 -10.34 7.41
CA ASN A 2 3.39 -9.86 6.77
C ASN A 2 2.32 -9.63 7.84
N LEU A 3 1.73 -8.44 7.82
CA LEU A 3 0.65 -8.04 8.72
C LEU A 3 -0.67 -7.98 7.96
N VAL A 4 -1.75 -8.27 8.64
CA VAL A 4 -3.11 -8.15 8.12
C VAL A 4 -4.02 -7.53 9.17
N GLN A 5 -4.94 -6.67 8.73
CA GLN A 5 -6.07 -6.25 9.55
C GLN A 5 -7.25 -7.17 9.23
N ILE A 6 -7.90 -7.69 10.25
CA ILE A 6 -9.07 -8.53 10.07
C ILE A 6 -10.17 -8.20 11.08
N THR A 7 -11.39 -8.65 10.78
CA THR A 7 -12.44 -8.82 11.75
C THR A 7 -12.40 -10.29 12.20
N ASP A 8 -12.15 -10.54 13.48
CA ASP A 8 -12.11 -11.90 14.03
C ASP A 8 -13.50 -12.58 13.99
N LEU A 9 -13.54 -13.86 14.35
CA LEU A 9 -14.79 -14.65 14.37
C LEU A 9 -15.85 -14.11 15.34
N LYS A 10 -15.50 -13.19 16.24
CA LYS A 10 -16.40 -12.51 17.17
C LYS A 10 -16.84 -11.13 16.70
N GLY A 11 -16.46 -10.75 15.46
CA GLY A 11 -16.76 -9.43 14.90
C GLY A 11 -15.86 -8.31 15.39
N LYS A 12 -14.79 -8.62 16.14
CA LYS A 12 -13.85 -7.60 16.64
C LYS A 12 -12.72 -7.36 15.66
N ARG A 13 -12.41 -6.09 15.41
CA ARG A 13 -11.27 -5.71 14.60
C ARG A 13 -9.95 -5.95 15.34
N CYS A 14 -8.98 -6.53 14.67
CA CYS A 14 -7.66 -6.83 15.19
C CYS A 14 -6.60 -6.90 14.07
N VAL A 15 -5.34 -6.91 14.49
CA VAL A 15 -4.20 -7.14 13.60
C VAL A 15 -3.72 -8.57 13.80
N GLY A 16 -3.23 -9.18 12.73
CA GLY A 16 -2.61 -10.50 12.76
C GLY A 16 -1.29 -10.56 12.01
N LEU A 17 -0.45 -11.48 12.42
CA LEU A 17 0.74 -11.90 11.71
C LEU A 17 0.37 -13.06 10.79
N VAL A 18 0.66 -12.92 9.50
CA VAL A 18 0.47 -14.02 8.55
C VAL A 18 1.70 -14.93 8.59
N ALA A 19 1.47 -16.19 8.95
CA ALA A 19 2.47 -17.26 9.00
C ALA A 19 1.93 -18.45 8.18
N ALA A 20 2.47 -18.64 7.00
CA ALA A 20 1.98 -19.59 6.00
C ALA A 20 0.48 -19.38 5.71
N ASP A 21 -0.37 -20.34 6.03
CA ASP A 21 -1.82 -20.33 5.85
C ASP A 21 -2.60 -19.82 7.08
N ARG A 22 -1.91 -19.40 8.13
CA ARG A 22 -2.50 -18.99 9.40
C ARG A 22 -2.29 -17.50 9.69
N ILE A 23 -3.25 -16.91 10.37
CA ILE A 23 -3.18 -15.58 10.95
C ILE A 23 -3.04 -15.74 12.46
N VAL A 24 -1.91 -15.35 13.02
CA VAL A 24 -1.70 -15.27 14.48
C VAL A 24 -2.22 -13.93 14.96
N LEU A 25 -3.27 -13.91 15.78
CA LEU A 25 -3.89 -12.68 16.24
C LEU A 25 -3.01 -11.97 17.27
N LEU A 26 -2.96 -10.63 17.16
CA LEU A 26 -2.24 -9.76 18.10
C LEU A 26 -3.21 -9.23 19.16
N LYS A 27 -2.72 -9.16 20.41
CA LYS A 27 -3.42 -8.44 21.48
C LYS A 27 -3.15 -6.94 21.39
N LYS A 28 -4.05 -6.12 21.96
CA LYS A 28 -3.87 -4.66 22.18
C LYS A 28 -3.80 -3.78 20.94
N ALA A 29 -3.76 -4.30 19.72
CA ALA A 29 -3.76 -3.53 18.49
C ALA A 29 -5.01 -3.85 17.68
N ALA A 30 -5.89 -2.87 17.48
CA ALA A 30 -7.05 -2.99 16.62
C ALA A 30 -6.70 -2.70 15.15
N THR A 31 -5.69 -1.85 14.92
CA THR A 31 -5.24 -1.44 13.60
C THR A 31 -3.72 -1.54 13.46
N THR A 32 -3.23 -1.62 12.22
CA THR A 32 -1.79 -1.52 11.95
C THR A 32 -1.23 -0.16 12.34
N LEU A 33 -2.06 0.89 12.29
CA LEU A 33 -1.71 2.23 12.78
C LEU A 33 -1.47 2.22 14.29
N ASP A 34 -2.34 1.57 15.08
CA ASP A 34 -2.15 1.42 16.53
C ASP A 34 -0.84 0.70 16.83
N LEU A 35 -0.60 -0.41 16.10
CA LEU A 35 0.63 -1.18 16.25
C LEU A 35 1.87 -0.34 15.94
N ALA A 36 1.82 0.46 14.87
CA ALA A 36 2.91 1.34 14.49
C ALA A 36 3.17 2.44 15.54
N ARG A 37 2.10 3.06 16.06
CA ARG A 37 2.19 4.05 17.12
C ARG A 37 2.79 3.47 18.42
N MET A 38 2.41 2.24 18.78
CA MET A 38 3.00 1.54 19.92
C MET A 38 4.49 1.27 19.69
N ALA A 39 4.90 0.79 18.52
CA ALA A 39 6.30 0.55 18.18
C ALA A 39 7.13 1.83 18.25
N LEU A 40 6.62 2.95 17.70
CA LEU A 40 7.27 4.26 17.75
C LEU A 40 7.42 4.76 19.19
N LYS A 41 6.38 4.64 20.01
CA LYS A 41 6.39 5.05 21.41
C LYS A 41 7.44 4.30 22.24
N GLU A 42 7.58 3.00 21.98
CA GLU A 42 8.55 2.15 22.69
C GLU A 42 9.96 2.19 22.05
N GLY A 43 10.15 2.89 20.93
CA GLY A 43 11.43 2.98 20.22
C GLY A 43 11.91 1.64 19.64
N VAL A 44 10.99 0.73 19.31
CA VAL A 44 11.30 -0.60 18.78
C VAL A 44 10.86 -0.76 17.33
N LYS A 45 11.42 -1.77 16.64
CA LYS A 45 10.96 -2.12 15.29
C LYS A 45 9.52 -2.63 15.30
N LEU A 46 8.75 -2.31 14.28
CA LEU A 46 7.37 -2.81 14.10
C LEU A 46 7.28 -4.33 14.21
N SER A 47 8.25 -5.05 13.64
CA SER A 47 8.32 -6.51 13.73
C SER A 47 8.51 -7.03 15.16
N ALA A 48 9.33 -6.37 15.95
CA ALA A 48 9.55 -6.72 17.35
C ALA A 48 8.28 -6.47 18.18
N MET A 49 7.62 -5.33 17.97
CA MET A 49 6.34 -5.01 18.60
C MET A 49 5.28 -6.06 18.24
N ALA A 50 5.10 -6.36 16.96
CA ALA A 50 4.14 -7.37 16.50
C ALA A 50 4.40 -8.74 17.15
N SER A 51 5.65 -9.20 17.16
CA SER A 51 6.01 -10.47 17.81
C SER A 51 5.71 -10.50 19.30
N SER A 52 5.94 -9.39 20.01
CA SER A 52 5.66 -9.29 21.46
C SER A 52 4.17 -9.32 21.81
N LEU A 53 3.33 -8.96 20.87
CA LEU A 53 1.87 -8.92 21.03
C LEU A 53 1.17 -10.17 20.48
N ALA A 54 1.90 -11.10 19.86
CA ALA A 54 1.35 -12.34 19.32
C ALA A 54 0.68 -13.16 20.43
N THR A 55 -0.45 -13.78 20.09
CA THR A 55 -1.20 -14.66 20.98
C THR A 55 -1.15 -16.10 20.49
N SER A 56 -1.70 -17.04 21.24
CA SER A 56 -1.91 -18.42 20.79
C SER A 56 -3.14 -18.59 19.89
N VAL A 57 -3.93 -17.53 19.71
CA VAL A 57 -5.15 -17.58 18.88
C VAL A 57 -4.76 -17.43 17.41
N THR A 58 -5.18 -18.39 16.60
CA THR A 58 -4.91 -18.37 15.17
C THR A 58 -6.20 -18.56 14.38
N GLU A 59 -6.27 -17.95 13.20
CA GLU A 59 -7.34 -18.13 12.23
C GLU A 59 -6.78 -18.62 10.89
N ASP A 60 -7.63 -19.22 10.09
CA ASP A 60 -7.29 -19.65 8.74
C ASP A 60 -7.34 -18.43 7.79
N TYR A 61 -6.26 -18.20 7.04
CA TYR A 61 -6.17 -17.02 6.17
C TYR A 61 -7.10 -17.13 4.95
N ALA A 62 -7.19 -18.31 4.35
CA ALA A 62 -8.04 -18.52 3.18
C ALA A 62 -9.53 -18.39 3.55
N ALA A 63 -9.92 -18.91 4.74
CA ALA A 63 -11.27 -18.74 5.27
C ALA A 63 -11.59 -17.26 5.54
N ALA A 64 -10.67 -16.52 6.15
CA ALA A 64 -10.83 -15.08 6.41
C ALA A 64 -11.02 -14.28 5.12
N LEU A 65 -10.28 -14.60 4.06
CA LEU A 65 -10.45 -14.00 2.73
C LEU A 65 -11.82 -14.34 2.13
N LYS A 66 -12.18 -15.61 2.10
CA LYS A 66 -13.46 -16.09 1.56
C LYS A 66 -14.66 -15.44 2.26
N GLU A 67 -14.56 -15.25 3.56
CA GLU A 67 -15.58 -14.62 4.39
C GLU A 67 -15.54 -13.09 4.36
N LYS A 68 -14.62 -12.50 3.57
CA LYS A 68 -14.44 -11.04 3.42
C LYS A 68 -14.15 -10.33 4.76
N ARG A 69 -13.49 -11.03 5.67
CA ARG A 69 -13.09 -10.50 6.98
C ARG A 69 -11.73 -9.82 6.97
N VAL A 70 -10.95 -9.99 5.90
CA VAL A 70 -9.71 -9.24 5.71
C VAL A 70 -10.06 -7.81 5.33
N LEU A 71 -9.44 -6.86 6.02
CA LEU A 71 -9.64 -5.43 5.86
C LEU A 71 -8.50 -4.81 5.05
N THR A 72 -8.59 -3.52 4.77
CA THR A 72 -7.48 -2.74 4.20
C THR A 72 -6.25 -2.88 5.07
N PRO A 73 -5.04 -3.00 4.50
CA PRO A 73 -3.82 -3.24 5.28
C PRO A 73 -3.46 -2.09 6.22
N VAL A 74 -3.77 -0.87 5.80
CA VAL A 74 -3.61 0.37 6.58
C VAL A 74 -4.82 1.24 6.36
N ASP A 75 -5.28 1.88 7.40
CA ASP A 75 -6.31 2.92 7.35
C ASP A 75 -6.18 3.85 8.57
N HIS A 76 -6.97 4.91 8.56
CA HIS A 76 -7.06 5.88 9.66
C HIS A 76 -8.53 6.08 10.05
N PRO A 77 -8.87 6.29 11.35
CA PRO A 77 -10.24 6.57 11.78
C PRO A 77 -10.87 7.79 11.09
N ASP A 78 -10.06 8.78 10.75
CA ASP A 78 -10.43 9.89 9.88
C ASP A 78 -9.78 9.65 8.49
N PRO A 79 -10.56 9.32 7.47
CA PRO A 79 -10.03 9.02 6.13
C PRO A 79 -9.16 10.13 5.53
N ALA A 80 -9.43 11.39 5.85
CA ALA A 80 -8.64 12.52 5.37
C ALA A 80 -7.17 12.50 5.81
N HIS A 81 -6.86 11.76 6.89
CA HIS A 81 -5.50 11.55 7.36
C HIS A 81 -4.79 10.32 6.74
N CYS A 82 -5.42 9.67 5.78
CA CYS A 82 -4.84 8.58 5.00
C CYS A 82 -4.79 9.00 3.54
N ILE A 83 -3.70 9.59 3.11
CA ILE A 83 -3.54 10.08 1.73
C ILE A 83 -3.09 8.92 0.85
N ILE A 84 -3.85 8.67 -0.23
CA ILE A 84 -3.48 7.71 -1.27
C ILE A 84 -2.74 8.45 -2.37
N THR A 85 -1.56 7.96 -2.72
CA THR A 85 -0.69 8.61 -3.69
C THR A 85 -0.18 7.62 -4.72
N GLY A 86 0.10 8.09 -5.92
CA GLY A 86 0.87 7.37 -6.91
C GLY A 86 2.27 7.96 -7.05
N THR A 87 3.27 7.11 -7.22
CA THR A 87 4.63 7.50 -7.60
C THR A 87 4.90 6.87 -8.96
N GLY A 88 4.40 7.49 -10.01
CA GLY A 88 4.53 6.98 -11.36
C GLY A 88 5.99 6.75 -11.75
N LEU A 89 6.21 5.78 -12.65
CA LEU A 89 7.52 5.50 -13.24
C LEU A 89 8.64 5.14 -12.25
N THR A 90 8.30 4.47 -11.16
CA THR A 90 9.28 4.05 -10.16
C THR A 90 10.03 2.78 -10.54
N HIS A 91 9.64 2.08 -11.61
CA HIS A 91 10.29 0.88 -12.10
C HIS A 91 10.31 0.80 -13.63
N LEU A 92 11.32 0.15 -14.18
CA LEU A 92 11.61 0.10 -15.61
C LEU A 92 10.45 -0.46 -16.45
N GLY A 93 9.74 -1.48 -15.97
CA GLY A 93 8.62 -2.07 -16.70
C GLY A 93 7.48 -1.09 -16.94
N SER A 94 7.12 -0.29 -15.95
CA SER A 94 6.10 0.75 -16.06
C SER A 94 6.52 1.87 -17.03
N ALA A 95 7.78 2.31 -16.93
CA ALA A 95 8.32 3.32 -17.81
C ALA A 95 8.36 2.85 -19.28
N ALA A 96 8.83 1.63 -19.53
CA ALA A 96 8.92 1.06 -20.87
C ALA A 96 7.53 0.90 -21.52
N ALA A 97 6.52 0.48 -20.77
CA ALA A 97 5.15 0.36 -21.26
C ALA A 97 4.57 1.72 -21.67
N ARG A 98 4.76 2.75 -20.82
CA ARG A 98 4.28 4.11 -21.08
C ARG A 98 5.02 4.76 -22.26
N ASP A 99 6.34 4.61 -22.33
CA ASP A 99 7.15 5.09 -23.47
C ASP A 99 6.73 4.43 -24.79
N GLY A 100 6.45 3.12 -24.76
CA GLY A 100 5.93 2.40 -25.92
C GLY A 100 4.56 2.89 -26.39
N MET A 101 3.69 3.30 -25.48
CA MET A 101 2.40 3.93 -25.81
C MET A 101 2.60 5.30 -26.48
N HIS A 102 3.42 6.15 -25.92
CA HIS A 102 3.70 7.49 -26.46
C HIS A 102 4.32 7.42 -27.86
N LYS A 103 5.30 6.55 -28.06
CA LYS A 103 5.94 6.34 -29.38
C LYS A 103 4.96 5.86 -30.44
N LYS A 104 3.97 5.03 -30.09
CA LYS A 104 2.92 4.59 -31.01
C LYS A 104 1.97 5.71 -31.42
N LEU A 105 1.72 6.66 -30.53
CA LEU A 105 0.78 7.77 -30.76
C LEU A 105 1.39 8.92 -31.54
N SER A 106 2.68 9.16 -31.43
CA SER A 106 3.31 10.39 -31.93
C SER A 106 4.10 10.25 -33.21
N GLY A 107 4.60 9.08 -33.53
CA GLY A 107 5.29 8.83 -34.82
C GLY A 107 6.52 9.70 -35.12
N ALA A 108 7.00 10.53 -34.22
CA ALA A 108 8.03 11.52 -34.41
C ALA A 108 9.25 11.32 -33.47
N LYS A 109 10.40 11.83 -33.89
CA LYS A 109 11.58 11.94 -33.02
C LYS A 109 11.27 12.95 -31.92
N GLU A 110 11.12 12.48 -30.69
CA GLU A 110 10.52 13.32 -29.70
C GLU A 110 11.37 13.61 -28.50
N ASP A 111 11.16 14.83 -28.01
CA ASP A 111 11.48 15.21 -26.67
C ASP A 111 10.76 14.30 -25.68
N LEU A 112 11.48 13.83 -24.67
CA LEU A 112 10.91 13.05 -23.59
C LEU A 112 9.77 13.83 -22.94
N THR A 113 8.67 13.15 -22.61
CA THR A 113 7.62 13.74 -21.76
C THR A 113 8.21 14.12 -20.40
N ASP A 114 7.58 15.04 -19.69
CA ASP A 114 8.07 15.46 -18.38
C ASP A 114 8.14 14.31 -17.38
N SER A 115 7.18 13.40 -17.38
CA SER A 115 7.23 12.17 -16.60
C SER A 115 8.46 11.29 -16.94
N LEU A 116 8.81 11.16 -18.21
CA LEU A 116 10.00 10.40 -18.60
C LEU A 116 11.30 11.12 -18.27
N LYS A 117 11.33 12.47 -18.31
CA LYS A 117 12.47 13.26 -17.81
C LYS A 117 12.65 13.04 -16.31
N MET A 118 11.57 13.10 -15.52
CA MET A 118 11.60 12.84 -14.07
C MET A 118 12.06 11.40 -13.77
N PHE A 119 11.58 10.43 -14.52
CA PHE A 119 12.03 9.05 -14.37
C PHE A 119 13.52 8.90 -14.67
N LYS A 120 14.02 9.52 -15.74
CA LYS A 120 15.44 9.52 -16.07
C LYS A 120 16.28 10.16 -14.95
N MET A 121 15.84 11.30 -14.42
CA MET A 121 16.49 11.93 -13.26
C MET A 121 16.52 10.99 -12.05
N GLY A 122 15.44 10.24 -11.82
CA GLY A 122 15.37 9.23 -10.78
C GLY A 122 16.33 8.06 -10.98
N LEU A 123 16.51 7.60 -12.22
CA LEU A 123 17.49 6.55 -12.56
C LEU A 123 18.93 7.03 -12.34
N GLU A 124 19.24 8.26 -12.75
CA GLU A 124 20.59 8.83 -12.72
C GLU A 124 21.01 9.31 -11.33
N GLY A 125 20.10 9.89 -10.57
CA GLY A 125 20.39 10.51 -9.28
C GLY A 125 19.42 10.18 -8.13
N GLY A 126 18.49 9.26 -8.33
CA GLY A 126 17.43 8.97 -7.36
C GLY A 126 17.93 8.31 -6.07
N ARG A 127 18.95 7.46 -6.17
CA ARG A 127 19.51 6.80 -5.00
C ARG A 127 20.64 7.63 -4.40
N PRO A 128 20.51 8.17 -3.19
CA PRO A 128 21.59 8.92 -2.54
C PRO A 128 22.77 8.01 -2.23
N LYS A 129 23.98 8.58 -2.32
CA LYS A 129 25.24 7.86 -2.01
C LYS A 129 25.41 7.62 -0.51
N SER A 130 24.81 8.47 0.30
CA SER A 130 24.86 8.39 1.77
C SER A 130 23.49 8.71 2.38
N LYS A 131 23.32 8.40 3.69
CA LYS A 131 22.10 8.70 4.44
C LYS A 131 21.88 10.21 4.68
N SER A 132 22.92 11.02 4.49
CA SER A 132 22.86 12.48 4.67
C SER A 132 22.54 13.25 3.38
N GLU A 133 22.48 12.56 2.26
CA GLU A 133 22.14 13.15 0.95
C GLU A 133 20.69 12.87 0.59
N ALA A 134 20.02 13.83 -0.02
CA ALA A 134 18.71 13.63 -0.61
C ALA A 134 18.87 13.10 -2.04
N GLY A 135 18.09 12.08 -2.39
CA GLY A 135 17.97 11.64 -3.78
C GLY A 135 17.04 12.55 -4.58
N VAL A 136 16.94 12.30 -5.87
CA VAL A 136 15.95 12.95 -6.73
C VAL A 136 14.56 12.43 -6.38
N GLN A 137 13.62 13.34 -6.13
CA GLN A 137 12.25 12.97 -5.80
C GLN A 137 11.57 12.34 -7.02
N PRO A 138 10.89 11.18 -6.88
CA PRO A 138 10.10 10.59 -7.96
C PRO A 138 8.87 11.43 -8.26
N GLU A 139 8.26 11.20 -9.42
CA GLU A 139 6.93 11.72 -9.71
C GLU A 139 5.95 11.32 -8.60
N TRP A 140 5.17 12.28 -8.13
CA TRP A 140 4.18 12.06 -7.09
C TRP A 140 2.85 12.73 -7.47
N PHE A 141 1.76 12.02 -7.27
CA PHE A 141 0.43 12.57 -7.50
C PHE A 141 -0.59 12.02 -6.51
N TYR A 142 -1.59 12.83 -6.21
CA TYR A 142 -2.68 12.49 -5.32
C TYR A 142 -3.72 11.63 -6.04
N LYS A 143 -4.11 10.51 -5.44
CA LYS A 143 -5.14 9.60 -5.96
C LYS A 143 -6.43 9.62 -5.14
N GLY A 144 -6.40 10.11 -3.94
CA GLY A 144 -7.55 10.14 -3.05
C GLY A 144 -7.15 10.05 -1.59
N ASP A 145 -8.12 9.83 -0.75
CA ASP A 145 -7.93 9.60 0.68
C ASP A 145 -8.42 8.20 1.10
N GLY A 146 -8.37 7.92 2.39
CA GLY A 146 -8.74 6.63 2.95
C GLY A 146 -10.18 6.20 2.69
N SER A 147 -11.06 7.08 2.22
CA SER A 147 -12.44 6.72 1.84
C SER A 147 -12.52 5.86 0.57
N TRP A 148 -11.47 5.89 -0.25
CA TRP A 148 -11.36 5.09 -1.47
C TRP A 148 -10.77 3.71 -1.24
N LEU A 149 -10.26 3.42 -0.04
CA LEU A 149 -9.68 2.14 0.28
C LEU A 149 -10.76 1.06 0.42
N VAL A 150 -10.59 -0.03 -0.28
CA VAL A 150 -11.51 -1.17 -0.27
C VAL A 150 -10.76 -2.43 0.15
N GLY A 151 -11.31 -3.15 1.12
CA GLY A 151 -10.73 -4.43 1.57
C GLY A 151 -10.90 -5.55 0.54
N PRO A 152 -10.04 -6.58 0.58
CA PRO A 152 -10.08 -7.70 -0.34
C PRO A 152 -11.46 -8.35 -0.48
N GLY A 153 -11.86 -8.63 -1.71
CA GLY A 153 -13.13 -9.29 -2.04
C GLY A 153 -14.39 -8.44 -1.86
N LYS A 154 -14.26 -7.16 -1.54
CA LYS A 154 -15.39 -6.22 -1.51
C LYS A 154 -15.54 -5.51 -2.86
N PRO A 155 -16.76 -5.10 -3.25
CA PRO A 155 -16.97 -4.37 -4.49
C PRO A 155 -16.32 -2.97 -4.43
N LEU A 156 -15.70 -2.57 -5.52
CA LEU A 156 -15.22 -1.18 -5.69
C LEU A 156 -16.41 -0.29 -6.11
N PRO A 157 -16.63 0.84 -5.45
CA PRO A 157 -17.62 1.80 -5.89
C PRO A 157 -17.14 2.50 -7.17
N MET A 158 -17.95 2.44 -8.22
CA MET A 158 -17.71 3.15 -9.46
C MET A 158 -18.67 4.34 -9.57
N PRO A 159 -18.17 5.59 -9.74
CA PRO A 159 -19.03 6.74 -9.96
C PRO A 159 -19.90 6.58 -11.21
N ALA A 160 -21.14 7.04 -11.17
CA ALA A 160 -22.09 6.90 -12.27
C ALA A 160 -21.63 7.56 -13.59
N PHE A 161 -20.72 8.54 -13.50
CA PHE A 161 -20.16 9.23 -14.67
C PHE A 161 -18.92 8.53 -15.26
N ALA A 162 -18.36 7.51 -14.58
CA ALA A 162 -17.19 6.80 -15.06
C ALA A 162 -17.58 5.87 -16.21
N LEU A 163 -16.76 5.85 -17.27
CA LEU A 163 -16.97 4.97 -18.43
C LEU A 163 -16.42 3.57 -18.19
N ASP A 164 -15.42 3.45 -17.34
CA ASP A 164 -14.81 2.21 -16.90
C ASP A 164 -14.34 2.31 -15.45
N GLY A 165 -13.88 1.22 -14.91
CA GLY A 165 -13.27 1.13 -13.58
C GLY A 165 -11.95 0.39 -13.64
N GLY A 166 -11.01 0.82 -12.82
CA GLY A 166 -9.74 0.16 -12.60
C GLY A 166 -9.38 0.15 -11.13
N GLU A 167 -8.77 -0.91 -10.69
CA GLU A 167 -8.19 -1.02 -9.36
C GLU A 167 -6.66 -0.97 -9.46
N GLU A 168 -6.06 -0.42 -8.44
CA GLU A 168 -4.62 -0.52 -8.22
C GLU A 168 -4.39 -1.22 -6.88
N PRO A 169 -3.87 -2.46 -6.88
CA PRO A 169 -3.54 -3.14 -5.63
C PRO A 169 -2.35 -2.44 -4.99
N GLU A 170 -2.54 -2.00 -3.75
CA GLU A 170 -1.56 -1.27 -2.96
C GLU A 170 -1.18 -2.06 -1.70
N LEU A 171 0.09 -1.92 -1.31
CA LEU A 171 0.64 -2.56 -0.11
C LEU A 171 0.97 -1.52 0.96
#